data_20e479e3d7eb9b293e23995cd671e884
#
_entry.id   20e479e3d7eb9b293e23995cd671e884
#
_cell.length_a   1.000
_cell.length_b   1.000
_cell.length_c   1.000
_cell.angle_alpha   90.00
_cell.angle_beta   90.00
_cell.angle_gamma   90.00
#
_symmetry.space_group_name_H-M   'P 1'
#
loop_
_entity.id
_entity.type
_entity.pdbx_description
1 polymer ?
#
loop_
_entity_poly.entity_id
_entity_poly.type
_entity_poly.pdbx_seq_one_letter_code
_entity_poly.pdbx_strand_id
1 'polypeptide(L)'
;MFTAYHSKYTAHDLTKLAPPGSDDQLSMSLFDASVDLNPHQIEAAMFALQSPLAEGAILADEVGLGKTIEAGIVLCQKWAERKRKLIIICPAAIRQQWAAELINKFNLSAVVIDARTYRQMKADGIPFPLSQKRIVILSYHYAAKLQDELRQVEWDLVVIDEAHKLRNAYRPSNKIGQSLQRAVEGRKKLLLTATPLQNSLMEIFGLTNFIDPNIFGDANSFRSKYVNAGGDLPELRARLADFCKRTLRKQVLEYVKYTQRRAMTQPFFPAENEQALYDGITRFLQREDTYAIPSQQRHLTVLILRKLLASSTQAIAGTV
;
A
#
# COMPACT_ATOMS: atom_id res chain seq x y z
N MET A 1 -20.60 -5.10 46.49
CA MET A 1 -21.21 -6.45 46.44
C MET A 1 -21.81 -6.65 45.03
N PHE A 2 -21.26 -7.56 44.24
CA PHE A 2 -21.85 -7.87 42.94
C PHE A 2 -23.13 -8.70 43.13
N THR A 3 -24.25 -8.23 42.63
CA THR A 3 -25.52 -8.95 42.66
C THR A 3 -25.72 -9.74 41.37
N ALA A 4 -26.64 -10.70 41.35
CA ALA A 4 -26.98 -11.44 40.12
C ALA A 4 -27.48 -10.52 39.00
N TYR A 5 -28.07 -9.38 39.35
CA TYR A 5 -28.47 -8.34 38.41
C TYR A 5 -27.25 -7.69 37.73
N HIS A 6 -26.23 -7.32 38.50
CA HIS A 6 -24.99 -6.77 37.94
C HIS A 6 -24.29 -7.77 37.01
N SER A 7 -24.24 -9.04 37.38
CA SER A 7 -23.70 -10.10 36.54
C SER A 7 -24.43 -10.26 35.23
N LYS A 8 -25.79 -10.21 35.29
CA LYS A 8 -26.65 -10.30 34.11
C LYS A 8 -26.51 -9.07 33.21
N TYR A 9 -26.44 -7.87 33.80
CA TYR A 9 -26.22 -6.63 33.08
C TYR A 9 -24.86 -6.63 32.38
N THR A 10 -23.80 -6.98 33.10
CA THR A 10 -22.44 -7.07 32.55
C THR A 10 -22.38 -8.13 31.45
N ALA A 11 -23.00 -9.30 31.65
CA ALA A 11 -23.02 -10.32 30.60
C ALA A 11 -23.80 -9.85 29.36
N HIS A 12 -24.91 -9.14 29.52
CA HIS A 12 -25.64 -8.55 28.40
C HIS A 12 -24.82 -7.47 27.69
N ASP A 13 -24.17 -6.61 28.43
CA ASP A 13 -23.34 -5.53 27.87
C ASP A 13 -22.11 -6.10 27.10
N LEU A 14 -21.47 -7.14 27.65
CA LEU A 14 -20.37 -7.86 27.00
C LEU A 14 -20.80 -8.68 25.76
N THR A 15 -22.07 -9.06 25.68
CA THR A 15 -22.62 -9.83 24.56
C THR A 15 -23.41 -8.99 23.57
N LYS A 16 -23.60 -7.70 23.86
CA LYS A 16 -24.30 -6.76 22.98
C LYS A 16 -23.53 -6.62 21.67
N LEU A 17 -24.11 -7.16 20.62
CA LEU A 17 -23.57 -6.98 19.26
C LEU A 17 -24.04 -5.61 18.75
N ALA A 18 -23.10 -4.66 18.68
CA ALA A 18 -23.37 -3.41 17.99
C ALA A 18 -23.57 -3.69 16.49
N PRO A 19 -24.43 -2.93 15.79
CA PRO A 19 -24.59 -3.08 14.34
C PRO A 19 -23.24 -2.97 13.61
N PRO A 20 -23.01 -3.78 12.58
CA PRO A 20 -21.77 -3.71 11.80
C PRO A 20 -21.52 -2.28 11.30
N GLY A 21 -20.32 -1.76 11.59
CA GLY A 21 -19.92 -0.40 11.17
C GLY A 21 -20.47 0.75 12.03
N SER A 22 -21.02 0.48 13.23
CA SER A 22 -21.38 1.54 14.16
C SER A 22 -20.16 2.11 14.91
N ASP A 23 -20.23 3.38 15.33
CA ASP A 23 -19.17 4.04 16.11
C ASP A 23 -18.88 3.31 17.43
N ASP A 24 -19.94 2.75 18.07
CA ASP A 24 -19.82 1.96 19.28
C ASP A 24 -18.97 0.69 19.07
N GLN A 25 -19.15 0.02 17.93
CA GLN A 25 -18.40 -1.18 17.61
C GLN A 25 -16.92 -0.85 17.39
N LEU A 26 -16.62 0.25 16.69
CA LEU A 26 -15.26 0.71 16.45
C LEU A 26 -14.57 1.13 17.76
N SER A 27 -15.27 1.84 18.63
CA SER A 27 -14.75 2.28 19.93
C SER A 27 -14.34 1.10 20.80
N MET A 28 -15.12 0.03 20.83
CA MET A 28 -14.79 -1.18 21.58
C MET A 28 -13.57 -1.91 21.00
N SER A 29 -13.42 -1.94 19.67
CA SER A 29 -12.30 -2.60 19.02
C SER A 29 -10.96 -1.88 19.19
N LEU A 30 -11.00 -0.57 19.48
CA LEU A 30 -9.82 0.29 19.67
C LEU A 30 -9.43 0.48 21.15
N PHE A 31 -10.13 -0.15 22.07
CA PHE A 31 -9.89 0.01 23.52
C PHE A 31 -8.42 -0.28 23.91
N ASP A 32 -7.79 -1.26 23.26
CA ASP A 32 -6.39 -1.64 23.50
C ASP A 32 -5.39 -0.90 22.58
N ALA A 33 -5.85 0.02 21.74
CA ALA A 33 -4.97 0.75 20.83
C ALA A 33 -4.24 1.89 21.56
N SER A 34 -2.91 1.91 21.44
CA SER A 34 -2.02 2.94 22.01
C SER A 34 -1.66 3.98 20.95
N VAL A 35 -2.67 4.58 20.31
CA VAL A 35 -2.47 5.55 19.22
C VAL A 35 -3.42 6.72 19.36
N ASP A 36 -2.89 7.94 19.18
CA ASP A 36 -3.72 9.13 19.04
C ASP A 36 -4.37 9.13 17.67
N LEU A 37 -5.69 9.04 17.66
CA LEU A 37 -6.48 8.95 16.44
C LEU A 37 -6.94 10.35 16.02
N ASN A 38 -6.73 10.66 14.75
CA ASN A 38 -7.25 11.88 14.15
C ASN A 38 -8.62 11.63 13.49
N PRO A 39 -9.53 12.62 13.46
CA PRO A 39 -10.86 12.48 12.90
C PRO A 39 -10.89 11.90 11.49
N HIS A 40 -10.03 12.37 10.59
CA HIS A 40 -9.96 11.87 9.21
C HIS A 40 -9.60 10.38 9.12
N GLN A 41 -8.77 9.87 10.05
CA GLN A 41 -8.38 8.45 10.09
C GLN A 41 -9.56 7.56 10.50
N ILE A 42 -10.36 8.02 11.45
CA ILE A 42 -11.60 7.34 11.87
C ILE A 42 -12.59 7.34 10.72
N GLU A 43 -12.81 8.49 10.07
CA GLU A 43 -13.70 8.58 8.90
C GLU A 43 -13.26 7.67 7.74
N ALA A 44 -11.95 7.60 7.46
CA ALA A 44 -11.42 6.73 6.42
C ALA A 44 -11.62 5.24 6.76
N ALA A 45 -11.38 4.86 8.02
CA ALA A 45 -11.61 3.50 8.48
C ALA A 45 -13.09 3.11 8.45
N MET A 46 -13.97 4.00 8.93
CA MET A 46 -15.43 3.81 8.88
C MET A 46 -15.91 3.65 7.44
N PHE A 47 -15.44 4.50 6.52
CA PHE A 47 -15.72 4.38 5.10
C PHE A 47 -15.33 3.00 4.55
N ALA A 48 -14.13 2.50 4.88
CA ALA A 48 -13.68 1.19 4.43
C ALA A 48 -14.49 0.01 5.02
N LEU A 49 -14.97 0.16 6.26
CA LEU A 49 -15.79 -0.84 6.92
C LEU A 49 -17.23 -0.88 6.37
N GLN A 50 -17.78 0.29 6.04
CA GLN A 50 -19.16 0.49 5.57
C GLN A 50 -19.28 0.45 4.04
N SER A 51 -18.16 0.37 3.29
CA SER A 51 -18.18 0.38 1.82
C SER A 51 -19.24 -0.55 1.27
N PRO A 52 -20.15 -0.06 0.41
CA PRO A 52 -21.23 -0.86 -0.17
C PRO A 52 -20.71 -1.94 -1.11
N LEU A 53 -19.49 -1.77 -1.62
CA LEU A 53 -18.86 -2.78 -2.45
C LEU A 53 -18.39 -3.95 -1.60
N ALA A 54 -18.96 -5.11 -1.87
CA ALA A 54 -18.62 -6.35 -1.16
C ALA A 54 -17.12 -6.67 -1.23
N GLU A 55 -16.44 -6.30 -2.33
CA GLU A 55 -15.06 -6.69 -2.61
C GLU A 55 -13.99 -5.71 -2.16
N GLY A 56 -14.34 -4.49 -1.71
CA GLY A 56 -13.34 -3.65 -1.06
C GLY A 56 -13.44 -2.14 -1.25
N ALA A 57 -12.39 -1.43 -0.79
CA ALA A 57 -12.29 0.02 -0.83
C ALA A 57 -10.86 0.49 -1.10
N ILE A 58 -10.73 1.75 -1.53
CA ILE A 58 -9.46 2.45 -1.73
C ILE A 58 -9.35 3.59 -0.73
N LEU A 59 -8.31 3.60 0.10
CA LEU A 59 -7.94 4.75 0.91
C LEU A 59 -6.78 5.47 0.21
N ALA A 60 -7.08 6.68 -0.26
CA ALA A 60 -6.21 7.44 -1.15
C ALA A 60 -5.69 8.74 -0.51
N ASP A 61 -5.58 8.77 0.80
CA ASP A 61 -5.13 9.92 1.59
C ASP A 61 -3.69 10.32 1.25
N GLU A 62 -3.39 11.62 1.32
CA GLU A 62 -2.04 12.12 1.02
C GLU A 62 -0.97 11.49 1.93
N VAL A 63 0.28 11.53 1.46
CA VAL A 63 1.43 11.04 2.24
C VAL A 63 1.50 11.73 3.59
N GLY A 64 1.68 10.95 4.68
CA GLY A 64 1.82 11.47 6.03
C GLY A 64 0.51 11.74 6.77
N LEU A 65 -0.66 11.38 6.20
CA LEU A 65 -1.95 11.41 6.90
C LEU A 65 -2.22 10.15 7.74
N GLY A 66 -1.38 9.13 7.61
CA GLY A 66 -1.46 7.95 8.47
C GLY A 66 -2.28 6.80 7.92
N LYS A 67 -2.20 6.52 6.60
CA LYS A 67 -2.87 5.35 5.98
C LYS A 67 -2.63 4.02 6.70
N THR A 68 -1.44 3.85 7.29
CA THR A 68 -1.14 2.67 8.14
C THR A 68 -2.04 2.63 9.38
N ILE A 69 -2.35 3.81 9.96
CA ILE A 69 -3.27 3.92 11.10
C ILE A 69 -4.69 3.60 10.65
N GLU A 70 -5.15 4.16 9.55
CA GLU A 70 -6.47 3.90 8.97
C GLU A 70 -6.68 2.38 8.74
N ALA A 71 -5.72 1.73 8.09
CA ALA A 71 -5.75 0.29 7.89
C ALA A 71 -5.63 -0.49 9.20
N GLY A 72 -4.83 -0.01 10.16
CA GLY A 72 -4.71 -0.59 11.51
C GLY A 72 -6.06 -0.61 12.23
N ILE A 73 -6.84 0.48 12.16
CA ILE A 73 -8.19 0.57 12.73
C ILE A 73 -9.10 -0.49 12.09
N VAL A 74 -9.09 -0.60 10.75
CA VAL A 74 -9.88 -1.62 10.04
C VAL A 74 -9.48 -3.03 10.44
N LEU A 75 -8.17 -3.29 10.60
CA LEU A 75 -7.66 -4.59 11.04
C LEU A 75 -8.07 -4.90 12.49
N CYS A 76 -8.05 -3.91 13.41
CA CYS A 76 -8.55 -4.06 14.78
C CYS A 76 -10.02 -4.46 14.78
N GLN A 77 -10.84 -3.77 14.00
CA GLN A 77 -12.27 -4.09 13.89
C GLN A 77 -12.47 -5.52 13.37
N LYS A 78 -11.77 -5.93 12.32
CA LYS A 78 -11.85 -7.30 11.80
C LYS A 78 -11.37 -8.33 12.83
N TRP A 79 -10.34 -7.99 13.60
CA TRP A 79 -9.85 -8.85 14.68
C TRP A 79 -10.86 -9.00 15.82
N ALA A 80 -11.52 -7.91 16.21
CA ALA A 80 -12.61 -7.91 17.19
C ALA A 80 -13.82 -8.75 16.72
N GLU A 81 -14.11 -8.73 15.42
CA GLU A 81 -15.13 -9.60 14.78
C GLU A 81 -14.70 -11.08 14.69
N ARG A 82 -13.59 -11.45 15.33
CA ARG A 82 -12.99 -12.80 15.27
C ARG A 82 -12.53 -13.25 13.88
N LYS A 83 -12.38 -12.32 12.93
CA LYS A 83 -11.78 -12.57 11.64
C LYS A 83 -10.26 -12.71 11.81
N ARG A 84 -9.72 -13.85 11.40
CA ARG A 84 -8.31 -14.22 11.68
C ARG A 84 -7.49 -14.41 10.41
N LYS A 85 -8.15 -14.54 9.25
CA LYS A 85 -7.47 -14.66 7.97
C LYS A 85 -7.20 -13.26 7.38
N LEU A 86 -6.22 -12.57 7.97
CA LEU A 86 -5.85 -11.20 7.62
C LEU A 86 -4.44 -11.19 7.02
N ILE A 87 -4.29 -10.52 5.89
CA ILE A 87 -3.01 -10.42 5.19
C ILE A 87 -2.71 -8.98 4.76
N ILE A 88 -1.44 -8.61 4.83
CA ILE A 88 -0.91 -7.35 4.31
C ILE A 88 0.11 -7.67 3.22
N ILE A 89 -0.08 -7.10 2.05
CA ILE A 89 0.87 -7.15 0.94
C ILE A 89 1.43 -5.74 0.76
N CYS A 90 2.75 -5.59 0.97
CA CYS A 90 3.40 -4.28 0.96
C CYS A 90 4.78 -4.34 0.28
N PRO A 91 5.44 -3.19 0.00
CA PRO A 91 6.83 -3.15 -0.41
C PRO A 91 7.75 -3.89 0.57
N ALA A 92 8.77 -4.57 0.05
CA ALA A 92 9.67 -5.39 0.87
C ALA A 92 10.36 -4.61 2.00
N ALA A 93 10.66 -3.33 1.77
CA ALA A 93 11.37 -2.46 2.72
C ALA A 93 10.56 -2.14 3.99
N ILE A 94 9.22 -2.10 3.89
CA ILE A 94 8.35 -1.65 5.00
C ILE A 94 7.65 -2.79 5.74
N ARG A 95 7.93 -4.07 5.41
CA ARG A 95 7.30 -5.23 6.07
C ARG A 95 7.52 -5.26 7.58
N GLN A 96 8.75 -4.99 8.03
CA GLN A 96 9.08 -4.96 9.45
C GLN A 96 8.46 -3.77 10.15
N GLN A 97 8.38 -2.62 9.47
CA GLN A 97 7.68 -1.46 9.98
C GLN A 97 6.20 -1.77 10.20
N TRP A 98 5.53 -2.42 9.24
CA TRP A 98 4.14 -2.86 9.41
C TRP A 98 3.97 -3.76 10.63
N ALA A 99 4.84 -4.77 10.81
CA ALA A 99 4.77 -5.66 11.96
C ALA A 99 4.96 -4.90 13.28
N ALA A 100 5.93 -3.96 13.33
CA ALA A 100 6.18 -3.14 14.51
C ALA A 100 5.00 -2.19 14.82
N GLU A 101 4.43 -1.54 13.81
CA GLU A 101 3.29 -0.64 13.99
C GLU A 101 2.05 -1.39 14.49
N LEU A 102 1.77 -2.58 13.96
CA LEU A 102 0.63 -3.41 14.40
C LEU A 102 0.75 -3.80 15.87
N ILE A 103 1.91 -4.25 16.32
CA ILE A 103 2.09 -4.65 17.73
C ILE A 103 2.12 -3.42 18.65
N ASN A 104 2.88 -2.38 18.30
CA ASN A 104 3.11 -1.25 19.20
C ASN A 104 1.90 -0.32 19.32
N LYS A 105 1.13 -0.14 18.25
CA LYS A 105 0.00 0.79 18.21
C LYS A 105 -1.34 0.11 18.43
N PHE A 106 -1.49 -1.12 18.00
CA PHE A 106 -2.79 -1.81 17.95
C PHE A 106 -2.81 -3.11 18.75
N ASN A 107 -1.71 -3.50 19.39
CA ASN A 107 -1.57 -4.79 20.08
C ASN A 107 -1.96 -6.00 19.21
N LEU A 108 -1.79 -5.89 17.90
CA LEU A 108 -2.09 -6.94 16.94
C LEU A 108 -0.84 -7.74 16.58
N SER A 109 -0.89 -9.04 16.83
CA SER A 109 0.21 -9.94 16.49
C SER A 109 0.29 -10.16 14.99
N ALA A 110 1.48 -9.93 14.42
CA ALA A 110 1.77 -10.12 13.01
C ALA A 110 2.97 -11.04 12.77
N VAL A 111 3.09 -11.58 11.58
CA VAL A 111 4.23 -12.39 11.16
C VAL A 111 4.65 -11.99 9.75
N VAL A 112 5.92 -11.62 9.61
CA VAL A 112 6.52 -11.37 8.29
C VAL A 112 7.00 -12.70 7.73
N ILE A 113 6.44 -13.11 6.59
CA ILE A 113 6.83 -14.34 5.91
C ILE A 113 7.61 -13.99 4.64
N ASP A 114 8.86 -14.35 4.61
CA ASP A 114 9.73 -14.34 3.45
C ASP A 114 10.17 -15.77 3.09
N ALA A 115 11.02 -15.92 2.09
CA ALA A 115 11.47 -17.24 1.65
C ALA A 115 12.22 -18.02 2.74
N ARG A 116 12.93 -17.33 3.64
CA ARG A 116 13.65 -17.96 4.75
C ARG A 116 12.67 -18.41 5.84
N THR A 117 11.82 -17.50 6.30
CA THR A 117 10.79 -17.76 7.31
C THR A 117 9.84 -18.85 6.86
N TYR A 118 9.42 -18.82 5.59
CA TYR A 118 8.53 -19.84 5.03
C TYR A 118 9.16 -21.24 5.07
N ARG A 119 10.44 -21.36 4.63
CA ARG A 119 11.16 -22.65 4.66
C ARG A 119 11.36 -23.15 6.10
N GLN A 120 11.66 -22.24 7.03
CA GLN A 120 11.81 -22.59 8.44
C GLN A 120 10.48 -23.12 9.00
N MET A 121 9.36 -22.44 8.78
CA MET A 121 8.04 -22.88 9.21
C MET A 121 7.68 -24.28 8.66
N LYS A 122 8.02 -24.55 7.40
CA LYS A 122 7.84 -25.88 6.81
C LYS A 122 8.72 -26.92 7.50
N ALA A 123 9.98 -26.61 7.78
CA ALA A 123 10.90 -27.49 8.52
C ALA A 123 10.44 -27.75 9.97
N ASP A 124 9.82 -26.74 10.61
CA ASP A 124 9.24 -26.85 11.95
C ASP A 124 7.90 -27.63 11.97
N GLY A 125 7.51 -28.22 10.83
CA GLY A 125 6.32 -29.05 10.73
C GLY A 125 5.00 -28.26 10.57
N ILE A 126 5.03 -26.97 10.20
CA ILE A 126 3.85 -26.18 9.93
C ILE A 126 3.41 -26.43 8.47
N PRO A 127 2.34 -27.19 8.22
CA PRO A 127 1.98 -27.61 6.87
C PRO A 127 1.48 -26.43 6.01
N PHE A 128 0.85 -25.44 6.63
CA PHE A 128 0.25 -24.28 5.96
C PHE A 128 0.77 -22.95 6.55
N PRO A 129 1.98 -22.48 6.19
CA PRO A 129 2.58 -21.28 6.77
C PRO A 129 1.75 -20.01 6.62
N LEU A 130 0.92 -19.90 5.58
CA LEU A 130 0.03 -18.76 5.38
C LEU A 130 -1.23 -18.81 6.26
N SER A 131 -1.63 -19.99 6.75
CA SER A 131 -2.82 -20.17 7.58
C SER A 131 -2.52 -19.94 9.06
N GLN A 132 -2.08 -18.74 9.41
CA GLN A 132 -1.73 -18.35 10.79
C GLN A 132 -2.91 -17.75 11.54
N LYS A 133 -2.84 -17.76 12.90
CA LYS A 133 -3.71 -16.98 13.77
C LYS A 133 -3.19 -15.54 13.98
N ARG A 134 -2.14 -15.15 13.28
CA ARG A 134 -1.52 -13.82 13.25
C ARG A 134 -1.73 -13.17 11.91
N ILE A 135 -1.66 -11.84 11.83
CA ILE A 135 -1.72 -11.12 10.57
C ILE A 135 -0.48 -11.47 9.76
N VAL A 136 -0.68 -11.98 8.55
CA VAL A 136 0.42 -12.36 7.65
C VAL A 136 0.88 -11.13 6.86
N ILE A 137 2.19 -10.90 6.78
CA ILE A 137 2.77 -9.80 6.02
C ILE A 137 3.71 -10.36 4.95
N LEU A 138 3.42 -10.05 3.68
CA LEU A 138 4.21 -10.49 2.52
C LEU A 138 4.69 -9.29 1.69
N SER A 139 5.79 -9.49 0.96
CA SER A 139 6.14 -8.57 -0.13
C SER A 139 5.40 -8.92 -1.42
N TYR A 140 5.22 -7.95 -2.32
CA TYR A 140 4.58 -8.14 -3.62
C TYR A 140 5.15 -9.32 -4.41
N HIS A 141 6.48 -9.37 -4.53
CA HIS A 141 7.15 -10.44 -5.28
C HIS A 141 6.97 -11.81 -4.64
N TYR A 142 7.02 -11.86 -3.30
CA TYR A 142 6.88 -13.13 -2.60
C TYR A 142 5.43 -13.60 -2.58
N ALA A 143 4.48 -12.70 -2.44
CA ALA A 143 3.06 -12.99 -2.57
C ALA A 143 2.71 -13.52 -3.97
N ALA A 144 3.23 -12.90 -5.04
CA ALA A 144 3.05 -13.39 -6.40
C ALA A 144 3.64 -14.78 -6.62
N LYS A 145 4.78 -15.10 -5.96
CA LYS A 145 5.39 -16.43 -6.01
C LYS A 145 4.53 -17.49 -5.31
N LEU A 146 3.80 -17.12 -4.27
CA LEU A 146 2.90 -18.00 -3.50
C LEU A 146 1.44 -17.91 -3.99
N GLN A 147 1.18 -17.53 -5.24
CA GLN A 147 -0.15 -17.31 -5.79
C GLN A 147 -1.13 -18.43 -5.46
N ASP A 148 -0.73 -19.68 -5.70
CA ASP A 148 -1.62 -20.84 -5.56
C ASP A 148 -1.93 -21.15 -4.09
N GLU A 149 -0.96 -20.94 -3.19
CA GLU A 149 -1.17 -21.11 -1.76
C GLU A 149 -2.03 -19.97 -1.17
N LEU A 150 -1.82 -18.74 -1.65
CA LEU A 150 -2.65 -17.59 -1.25
C LEU A 150 -4.11 -17.80 -1.65
N ARG A 151 -4.36 -18.37 -2.83
CA ARG A 151 -5.71 -18.65 -3.32
C ARG A 151 -6.45 -19.69 -2.48
N GLN A 152 -5.72 -20.64 -1.88
CA GLN A 152 -6.31 -21.68 -1.02
C GLN A 152 -6.78 -21.13 0.34
N VAL A 153 -6.31 -19.96 0.78
CA VAL A 153 -6.71 -19.37 2.03
C VAL A 153 -7.93 -18.46 1.83
N GLU A 154 -8.95 -18.67 2.62
CA GLU A 154 -10.13 -17.79 2.63
C GLU A 154 -9.87 -16.53 3.43
N TRP A 155 -9.21 -15.56 2.81
CA TRP A 155 -8.87 -14.30 3.46
C TRP A 155 -10.11 -13.50 3.82
N ASP A 156 -10.22 -13.10 5.08
CA ASP A 156 -11.28 -12.19 5.56
C ASP A 156 -11.02 -10.75 5.10
N LEU A 157 -9.74 -10.36 4.99
CA LEU A 157 -9.32 -9.07 4.45
C LEU A 157 -7.90 -9.15 3.89
N VAL A 158 -7.71 -8.58 2.71
CA VAL A 158 -6.42 -8.39 2.05
C VAL A 158 -6.10 -6.89 2.00
N VAL A 159 -5.16 -6.44 2.81
CA VAL A 159 -4.64 -5.06 2.77
C VAL A 159 -3.48 -4.99 1.80
N ILE A 160 -3.50 -4.03 0.88
CA ILE A 160 -2.44 -3.83 -0.12
C ILE A 160 -1.93 -2.41 0.01
N ASP A 161 -0.71 -2.27 0.53
CA ASP A 161 -0.08 -0.97 0.70
C ASP A 161 0.77 -0.60 -0.52
N GLU A 162 0.81 0.69 -0.84
CA GLU A 162 1.37 1.25 -2.08
C GLU A 162 0.72 0.62 -3.33
N ALA A 163 -0.61 0.53 -3.30
CA ALA A 163 -1.42 -0.13 -4.31
C ALA A 163 -1.27 0.45 -5.72
N HIS A 164 -0.71 1.67 -5.86
CA HIS A 164 -0.36 2.24 -7.16
C HIS A 164 0.54 1.32 -8.01
N LYS A 165 1.27 0.38 -7.39
CA LYS A 165 2.05 -0.64 -8.11
C LYS A 165 1.18 -1.62 -8.90
N LEU A 166 -0.10 -1.73 -8.57
CA LEU A 166 -1.07 -2.61 -9.24
C LEU A 166 -1.93 -1.88 -10.29
N ARG A 167 -1.75 -0.58 -10.49
CA ARG A 167 -2.52 0.22 -11.46
C ARG A 167 -2.52 -0.30 -12.90
N ASN A 168 -1.55 -1.15 -13.25
CA ASN A 168 -1.44 -1.81 -14.54
C ASN A 168 -1.66 -3.34 -14.45
N ALA A 169 -2.26 -3.85 -13.36
CA ALA A 169 -2.49 -5.28 -13.17
C ALA A 169 -3.37 -5.90 -14.26
N TYR A 170 -4.29 -5.12 -14.84
CA TYR A 170 -5.14 -5.52 -15.96
C TYR A 170 -4.35 -5.81 -17.26
N ARG A 171 -3.10 -5.36 -17.38
CA ARG A 171 -2.26 -5.58 -18.57
C ARG A 171 -1.57 -6.93 -18.50
N PRO A 172 -1.58 -7.76 -19.57
CA PRO A 172 -0.89 -9.04 -19.59
C PRO A 172 0.62 -8.98 -19.32
N SER A 173 1.26 -7.84 -19.61
CA SER A 173 2.68 -7.60 -19.33
C SER A 173 3.03 -7.51 -17.85
N ASN A 174 2.06 -7.17 -16.98
CA ASN A 174 2.27 -7.07 -15.53
C ASN A 174 2.02 -8.43 -14.85
N LYS A 175 2.97 -9.34 -14.98
CA LYS A 175 2.87 -10.71 -14.44
C LYS A 175 2.62 -10.74 -12.92
N ILE A 176 3.28 -9.86 -12.15
CA ILE A 176 3.10 -9.79 -10.70
C ILE A 176 1.68 -9.34 -10.35
N GLY A 177 1.19 -8.29 -11.00
CA GLY A 177 -0.18 -7.80 -10.79
C GLY A 177 -1.22 -8.86 -11.14
N GLN A 178 -1.06 -9.55 -12.25
CA GLN A 178 -1.92 -10.65 -12.69
C GLN A 178 -1.93 -11.82 -11.67
N SER A 179 -0.75 -12.23 -11.20
CA SER A 179 -0.65 -13.30 -10.20
C SER A 179 -1.33 -12.91 -8.89
N LEU A 180 -1.14 -11.68 -8.42
CA LEU A 180 -1.80 -11.20 -7.20
C LEU A 180 -3.31 -11.08 -7.38
N GLN A 181 -3.79 -10.58 -8.52
CA GLN A 181 -5.22 -10.47 -8.80
C GLN A 181 -5.90 -11.85 -8.72
N ARG A 182 -5.31 -12.88 -9.33
CA ARG A 182 -5.80 -14.26 -9.25
C ARG A 182 -5.73 -14.83 -7.83
N ALA A 183 -4.67 -14.50 -7.08
CA ALA A 183 -4.47 -15.01 -5.72
C ALA A 183 -5.52 -14.53 -4.74
N VAL A 184 -6.04 -13.30 -4.94
CA VAL A 184 -7.00 -12.64 -4.02
C VAL A 184 -8.36 -12.39 -4.64
N GLU A 185 -8.68 -13.08 -5.73
CA GLU A 185 -9.98 -13.02 -6.40
C GLU A 185 -11.12 -13.37 -5.44
N GLY A 186 -12.24 -12.63 -5.48
CA GLY A 186 -13.39 -12.84 -4.60
C GLY A 186 -13.10 -12.56 -3.11
N ARG A 187 -11.97 -11.98 -2.76
CA ARG A 187 -11.63 -11.62 -1.36
C ARG A 187 -11.82 -10.12 -1.14
N LYS A 188 -12.24 -9.73 0.07
CA LYS A 188 -12.36 -8.31 0.43
C LYS A 188 -10.96 -7.68 0.46
N LYS A 189 -10.81 -6.54 -0.23
CA LYS A 189 -9.53 -5.85 -0.41
C LYS A 189 -9.58 -4.44 0.16
N LEU A 190 -8.52 -4.00 0.80
CA LEU A 190 -8.31 -2.62 1.21
C LEU A 190 -7.02 -2.12 0.55
N LEU A 191 -7.18 -1.25 -0.44
CA LEU A 191 -6.05 -0.68 -1.17
C LEU A 191 -5.63 0.65 -0.54
N LEU A 192 -4.36 0.78 -0.19
CA LEU A 192 -3.77 2.00 0.36
C LEU A 192 -2.84 2.62 -0.68
N THR A 193 -3.06 3.88 -1.02
CA THR A 193 -2.19 4.59 -1.96
C THR A 193 -2.27 6.09 -1.75
N ALA A 194 -1.15 6.79 -1.85
CA ALA A 194 -1.16 8.26 -1.84
C ALA A 194 -1.38 8.86 -3.24
N THR A 195 -1.19 8.05 -4.28
CA THR A 195 -1.23 8.47 -5.69
C THR A 195 -2.13 7.55 -6.51
N PRO A 196 -3.46 7.61 -6.30
CA PRO A 196 -4.41 6.78 -7.04
C PRO A 196 -4.42 7.13 -8.54
N LEU A 197 -4.09 8.37 -8.87
CA LEU A 197 -3.99 8.92 -10.21
C LEU A 197 -2.71 9.74 -10.33
N GLN A 198 -1.84 9.40 -11.27
CA GLN A 198 -0.59 10.12 -11.52
C GLN A 198 -0.50 10.61 -12.97
N ASN A 199 -0.71 9.72 -13.95
CA ASN A 199 -0.50 10.02 -15.36
C ASN A 199 -1.77 9.87 -16.21
N SER A 200 -2.67 8.98 -15.87
CA SER A 200 -3.83 8.64 -16.70
C SER A 200 -4.99 8.08 -15.89
N LEU A 201 -6.22 8.40 -16.28
CA LEU A 201 -7.43 7.79 -15.69
C LEU A 201 -7.45 6.26 -15.79
N MET A 202 -6.71 5.67 -16.73
CA MET A 202 -6.53 4.22 -16.81
C MET A 202 -5.84 3.61 -15.57
N GLU A 203 -5.15 4.41 -14.75
CA GLU A 203 -4.59 3.96 -13.48
C GLU A 203 -5.69 3.69 -12.45
N ILE A 204 -6.71 4.54 -12.43
CA ILE A 204 -7.91 4.34 -11.61
C ILE A 204 -8.62 3.07 -12.06
N PHE A 205 -8.82 2.89 -13.37
CA PHE A 205 -9.38 1.66 -13.93
C PHE A 205 -8.61 0.42 -13.44
N GLY A 206 -7.28 0.47 -13.44
CA GLY A 206 -6.47 -0.67 -13.00
C GLY A 206 -6.64 -0.99 -11.51
N LEU A 207 -6.76 0.02 -10.65
CA LEU A 207 -6.99 -0.18 -9.21
C LEU A 207 -8.41 -0.69 -8.93
N THR A 208 -9.41 -0.15 -9.61
CA THR A 208 -10.80 -0.60 -9.44
C THR A 208 -11.02 -2.00 -10.00
N ASN A 209 -10.43 -2.31 -11.15
CA ASN A 209 -10.43 -3.65 -11.74
C ASN A 209 -9.74 -4.69 -10.83
N PHE A 210 -8.75 -4.26 -10.07
CA PHE A 210 -8.10 -5.14 -9.08
C PHE A 210 -9.03 -5.45 -7.89
N ILE A 211 -9.89 -4.52 -7.49
CA ILE A 211 -10.91 -4.76 -6.47
C ILE A 211 -11.98 -5.68 -7.03
N ASP A 212 -12.68 -5.23 -8.06
CA ASP A 212 -13.75 -5.95 -8.74
C ASP A 212 -13.74 -5.58 -10.24
N PRO A 213 -13.52 -6.56 -11.13
CA PRO A 213 -13.54 -6.34 -12.57
C PRO A 213 -14.88 -5.82 -13.10
N ASN A 214 -15.99 -6.00 -12.37
CA ASN A 214 -17.32 -5.62 -12.83
C ASN A 214 -17.66 -4.15 -12.57
N ILE A 215 -16.87 -3.40 -11.77
CA ILE A 215 -17.16 -1.99 -11.44
C ILE A 215 -17.29 -1.13 -12.70
N PHE A 216 -16.35 -1.24 -13.62
CA PHE A 216 -16.31 -0.44 -14.85
C PHE A 216 -16.31 -1.27 -16.14
N GLY A 217 -16.44 -2.58 -16.03
CA GLY A 217 -16.38 -3.51 -17.17
C GLY A 217 -14.98 -3.59 -17.78
N ASP A 218 -14.89 -3.63 -19.10
CA ASP A 218 -13.61 -3.77 -19.79
C ASP A 218 -12.87 -2.44 -20.01
N ALA A 219 -11.57 -2.53 -20.29
CA ALA A 219 -10.70 -1.36 -20.47
C ALA A 219 -11.08 -0.45 -21.66
N ASN A 220 -11.68 -1.01 -22.71
CA ASN A 220 -12.06 -0.23 -23.88
C ASN A 220 -13.32 0.59 -23.59
N SER A 221 -14.30 -0.01 -22.94
CA SER A 221 -15.51 0.66 -22.46
C SER A 221 -15.16 1.80 -21.51
N PHE A 222 -14.28 1.57 -20.53
CA PHE A 222 -13.81 2.62 -19.63
C PHE A 222 -13.12 3.76 -20.39
N ARG A 223 -12.23 3.43 -21.33
CA ARG A 223 -11.50 4.42 -22.13
C ARG A 223 -12.45 5.26 -22.97
N SER A 224 -13.40 4.61 -23.64
CA SER A 224 -14.40 5.29 -24.47
C SER A 224 -15.24 6.27 -23.65
N LYS A 225 -15.66 5.87 -22.46
CA LYS A 225 -16.59 6.64 -21.63
C LYS A 225 -15.92 7.77 -20.85
N TYR A 226 -14.68 7.56 -20.34
CA TYR A 226 -14.08 8.49 -19.39
C TYR A 226 -12.74 9.10 -19.81
N VAL A 227 -12.03 8.48 -20.76
CA VAL A 227 -10.65 8.92 -21.10
C VAL A 227 -10.63 9.73 -22.41
N ASN A 228 -11.45 9.35 -23.39
CA ASN A 228 -11.51 10.02 -24.67
C ASN A 228 -12.10 11.43 -24.53
N ALA A 229 -11.91 12.27 -25.56
CA ALA A 229 -12.42 13.65 -25.58
C ALA A 229 -13.92 13.71 -25.27
N GLY A 230 -14.29 14.52 -24.26
CA GLY A 230 -15.67 14.62 -23.79
C GLY A 230 -16.08 13.59 -22.74
N GLY A 231 -15.13 12.87 -22.13
CA GLY A 231 -15.39 11.86 -21.11
C GLY A 231 -16.18 12.38 -19.91
N ASP A 232 -17.11 11.57 -19.39
CA ASP A 232 -17.99 11.91 -18.27
C ASP A 232 -17.25 11.81 -16.93
N LEU A 233 -16.46 12.85 -16.62
CA LEU A 233 -15.72 12.94 -15.37
C LEU A 233 -16.62 13.14 -14.13
N PRO A 234 -17.75 13.88 -14.19
CA PRO A 234 -18.69 13.96 -13.07
C PRO A 234 -19.26 12.59 -12.69
N GLU A 235 -19.70 11.78 -13.64
CA GLU A 235 -20.19 10.43 -13.37
C GLU A 235 -19.08 9.53 -12.79
N LEU A 236 -17.87 9.57 -13.36
CA LEU A 236 -16.74 8.83 -12.83
C LEU A 236 -16.46 9.19 -11.36
N ARG A 237 -16.48 10.49 -11.03
CA ARG A 237 -16.27 10.96 -9.66
C ARG A 237 -17.37 10.48 -8.71
N ALA A 238 -18.64 10.55 -9.15
CA ALA A 238 -19.76 10.06 -8.35
C ALA A 238 -19.62 8.55 -8.06
N ARG A 239 -19.30 7.75 -9.07
CA ARG A 239 -19.08 6.29 -8.89
C ARG A 239 -17.89 5.96 -8.00
N LEU A 240 -16.79 6.73 -8.10
CA LEU A 240 -15.61 6.54 -7.25
C LEU A 240 -15.89 6.86 -5.77
N ALA A 241 -16.79 7.79 -5.48
CA ALA A 241 -17.12 8.19 -4.11
C ALA A 241 -17.64 7.03 -3.26
N ASP A 242 -18.23 6.00 -3.87
CA ASP A 242 -18.78 4.84 -3.15
C ASP A 242 -17.69 3.91 -2.59
N PHE A 243 -16.47 3.93 -3.13
CA PHE A 243 -15.42 3.00 -2.73
C PHE A 243 -14.01 3.59 -2.68
N CYS A 244 -13.85 4.89 -2.94
CA CYS A 244 -12.59 5.60 -2.85
C CYS A 244 -12.69 6.83 -1.95
N LYS A 245 -12.05 6.80 -0.79
CA LYS A 245 -11.92 7.95 0.13
C LYS A 245 -10.55 8.58 -0.06
N ARG A 246 -10.54 9.93 -0.12
CA ARG A 246 -9.30 10.70 -0.22
C ARG A 246 -9.38 11.95 0.62
N THR A 247 -8.45 12.10 1.55
CA THR A 247 -8.24 13.29 2.35
C THR A 247 -6.97 14.02 1.90
N LEU A 248 -7.03 15.34 1.82
CA LEU A 248 -5.90 16.19 1.49
C LEU A 248 -5.35 16.86 2.75
N ARG A 249 -4.04 17.07 2.84
CA ARG A 249 -3.39 17.74 3.97
C ARG A 249 -4.03 19.09 4.33
N LYS A 250 -4.45 19.84 3.30
CA LYS A 250 -5.12 21.14 3.51
C LYS A 250 -6.45 21.03 4.26
N GLN A 251 -7.11 19.90 4.25
CA GLN A 251 -8.40 19.67 4.92
C GLN A 251 -8.24 19.36 6.41
N VAL A 252 -7.03 19.03 6.86
CA VAL A 252 -6.74 18.59 8.23
C VAL A 252 -5.83 19.54 9.00
N LEU A 253 -5.56 20.74 8.45
CA LEU A 253 -4.65 21.73 9.05
C LEU A 253 -5.12 22.25 10.42
N GLU A 254 -6.41 22.14 10.74
CA GLU A 254 -6.96 22.57 12.02
C GLU A 254 -6.43 21.73 13.19
N TYR A 255 -6.15 20.47 12.97
CA TYR A 255 -5.71 19.54 14.02
C TYR A 255 -4.40 18.79 13.72
N VAL A 256 -3.90 18.83 12.48
CA VAL A 256 -2.59 18.26 12.11
C VAL A 256 -1.65 19.39 11.68
N LYS A 257 -0.62 19.65 12.47
CA LYS A 257 0.39 20.68 12.14
C LYS A 257 1.52 20.04 11.32
N TYR A 258 1.73 20.54 10.11
CA TYR A 258 2.85 20.14 9.27
C TYR A 258 3.97 21.17 9.30
N THR A 259 5.20 20.71 9.32
CA THR A 259 6.37 21.58 9.08
C THR A 259 6.36 22.08 7.65
N GLN A 260 6.58 23.38 7.47
CA GLN A 260 6.72 23.96 6.13
C GLN A 260 8.03 23.48 5.51
N ARG A 261 7.94 22.87 4.35
CA ARG A 261 9.12 22.56 3.53
C ARG A 261 9.45 23.79 2.70
N ARG A 262 10.62 24.38 2.96
CA ARG A 262 11.19 25.42 2.11
C ARG A 262 12.30 24.78 1.28
N ALA A 263 12.10 24.68 -0.02
CA ALA A 263 13.15 24.29 -0.93
C ALA A 263 14.15 25.45 -1.01
N MET A 264 15.38 25.18 -0.61
CA MET A 264 16.50 26.13 -0.78
C MET A 264 17.46 25.51 -1.78
N THR A 265 17.67 26.19 -2.89
CA THR A 265 18.73 25.83 -3.84
C THR A 265 20.02 26.44 -3.32
N GLN A 266 20.95 25.61 -2.92
CA GLN A 266 22.29 26.03 -2.58
C GLN A 266 23.18 25.82 -3.80
N PRO A 267 23.52 26.88 -4.56
CA PRO A 267 24.47 26.74 -5.65
C PRO A 267 25.86 26.48 -5.05
N PHE A 268 26.60 25.58 -5.64
CA PHE A 268 28.02 25.40 -5.36
C PHE A 268 28.80 25.44 -6.67
N PHE A 269 30.02 25.89 -6.62
CA PHE A 269 30.94 25.86 -7.75
C PHE A 269 31.97 24.76 -7.46
N PRO A 270 32.08 23.73 -8.32
CA PRO A 270 33.08 22.68 -8.13
C PRO A 270 34.49 23.27 -8.22
N ALA A 271 35.42 22.64 -7.53
CA ALA A 271 36.84 23.00 -7.65
C ALA A 271 37.33 22.68 -9.08
N GLU A 272 38.41 23.34 -9.54
CA GLU A 272 38.92 23.17 -10.92
C GLU A 272 39.23 21.70 -11.25
N ASN A 273 39.79 20.96 -10.29
CA ASN A 273 40.07 19.54 -10.46
C ASN A 273 38.81 18.68 -10.55
N GLU A 274 37.74 19.02 -9.81
CA GLU A 274 36.46 18.34 -9.93
C GLU A 274 35.77 18.63 -11.25
N GLN A 275 35.82 19.88 -11.72
CA GLN A 275 35.31 20.25 -13.04
C GLN A 275 36.07 19.55 -14.15
N ALA A 276 37.41 19.49 -14.06
CA ALA A 276 38.24 18.79 -15.02
C ALA A 276 37.91 17.28 -15.07
N LEU A 277 37.69 16.65 -13.92
CA LEU A 277 37.24 15.25 -13.83
C LEU A 277 35.87 15.06 -14.48
N TYR A 278 34.92 15.94 -14.20
CA TYR A 278 33.57 15.90 -14.77
C TYR A 278 33.62 15.98 -16.31
N ASP A 279 34.40 16.91 -16.84
CA ASP A 279 34.55 17.11 -18.27
C ASP A 279 35.34 15.96 -18.94
N GLY A 280 36.34 15.41 -18.24
CA GLY A 280 37.09 14.25 -18.68
C GLY A 280 36.21 12.99 -18.83
N ILE A 281 35.44 12.66 -17.80
CA ILE A 281 34.52 11.54 -17.80
C ILE A 281 33.41 11.76 -18.84
N THR A 282 32.87 12.98 -18.94
CA THR A 282 31.83 13.30 -19.94
C THR A 282 32.33 13.07 -21.35
N ARG A 283 33.56 13.52 -21.68
CA ARG A 283 34.21 13.27 -22.97
C ARG A 283 34.45 11.80 -23.23
N PHE A 284 34.89 11.05 -22.22
CA PHE A 284 35.10 9.60 -22.33
C PHE A 284 33.78 8.87 -22.63
N LEU A 285 32.68 9.22 -21.94
CA LEU A 285 31.38 8.62 -22.14
C LEU A 285 30.73 8.95 -23.50
N GLN A 286 31.16 10.02 -24.14
CA GLN A 286 30.71 10.45 -25.48
C GLN A 286 31.41 9.74 -26.64
N ARG A 287 32.56 9.09 -26.39
CA ARG A 287 33.30 8.36 -27.42
C ARG A 287 32.51 7.17 -27.94
N GLU A 288 32.42 7.01 -29.25
CA GLU A 288 31.68 5.91 -29.88
C GLU A 288 32.43 4.59 -29.85
N ASP A 289 33.73 4.60 -29.72
CA ASP A 289 34.67 3.48 -29.77
C ASP A 289 35.04 2.88 -28.39
N THR A 290 34.24 3.14 -27.35
CA THR A 290 34.53 2.66 -26.00
C THR A 290 34.07 1.21 -25.81
N TYR A 291 34.98 0.27 -25.61
CA TYR A 291 34.71 -1.13 -25.30
C TYR A 291 34.11 -1.35 -23.92
N ALA A 292 34.27 -0.41 -23.00
CA ALA A 292 33.82 -0.52 -21.62
C ALA A 292 32.29 -0.42 -21.45
N ILE A 293 31.56 0.06 -22.45
CA ILE A 293 30.11 0.28 -22.35
C ILE A 293 29.41 -0.40 -23.53
N PRO A 294 28.57 -1.45 -23.27
CA PRO A 294 27.81 -2.12 -24.31
C PRO A 294 26.93 -1.15 -25.09
N SER A 295 26.94 -1.20 -26.41
CA SER A 295 26.23 -0.28 -27.31
C SER A 295 24.73 -0.24 -27.03
N GLN A 296 24.11 -1.38 -26.72
CA GLN A 296 22.66 -1.49 -26.43
C GLN A 296 22.23 -0.83 -25.11
N GLN A 297 23.13 -0.68 -24.14
CA GLN A 297 22.82 -0.10 -22.82
C GLN A 297 23.52 1.26 -22.60
N ARG A 298 24.22 1.76 -23.60
CA ARG A 298 25.06 2.94 -23.50
C ARG A 298 24.34 4.16 -22.94
N HIS A 299 23.14 4.46 -23.45
CA HIS A 299 22.39 5.64 -23.02
C HIS A 299 22.03 5.60 -21.53
N LEU A 300 21.59 4.44 -21.04
CA LEU A 300 21.24 4.25 -19.63
C LEU A 300 22.48 4.29 -18.73
N THR A 301 23.56 3.63 -19.14
CA THR A 301 24.82 3.61 -18.38
C THR A 301 25.43 5.00 -18.27
N VAL A 302 25.44 5.77 -19.35
CA VAL A 302 25.89 7.18 -19.36
C VAL A 302 25.08 8.04 -18.43
N LEU A 303 23.74 7.86 -18.41
CA LEU A 303 22.84 8.60 -17.51
C LEU A 303 23.11 8.29 -16.03
N ILE A 304 23.33 7.01 -15.71
CA ILE A 304 23.63 6.56 -14.33
C ILE A 304 24.99 7.12 -13.89
N LEU A 305 26.02 6.99 -14.71
CA LEU A 305 27.36 7.48 -14.38
C LEU A 305 27.38 9.00 -14.20
N ARG A 306 26.67 9.76 -15.04
CA ARG A 306 26.50 11.21 -14.85
C ARG A 306 25.80 11.56 -13.54
N LYS A 307 24.79 10.81 -13.15
CA LYS A 307 24.11 11.01 -11.85
C LYS A 307 25.04 10.72 -10.67
N LEU A 308 25.83 9.65 -10.74
CA LEU A 308 26.82 9.32 -9.71
C LEU A 308 27.87 10.42 -9.61
N LEU A 309 28.43 10.87 -10.74
CA LEU A 309 29.41 11.93 -10.80
C LEU A 309 28.87 13.26 -10.24
N ALA A 310 27.65 13.61 -10.56
CA ALA A 310 26.98 14.81 -10.04
C ALA A 310 26.67 14.73 -8.54
N SER A 311 26.60 13.52 -7.95
CA SER A 311 26.34 13.35 -6.51
C SER A 311 27.62 13.43 -5.68
N SER A 312 28.72 12.84 -6.14
CA SER A 312 30.02 12.83 -5.47
C SER A 312 31.10 12.23 -6.38
N THR A 313 32.28 12.82 -6.36
CA THR A 313 33.48 12.25 -7.01
C THR A 313 33.85 10.89 -6.44
N GLN A 314 33.64 10.69 -5.13
CA GLN A 314 33.87 9.41 -4.46
C GLN A 314 32.89 8.31 -4.93
N ALA A 315 31.66 8.67 -5.28
CA ALA A 315 30.67 7.70 -5.74
C ALA A 315 31.03 7.02 -7.07
N ILE A 316 31.87 7.67 -7.89
CA ILE A 316 32.29 7.15 -9.19
C ILE A 316 33.68 6.47 -9.14
N ALA A 317 34.48 6.75 -8.12
CA ALA A 317 35.87 6.28 -8.02
C ALA A 317 36.03 4.74 -8.08
N GLY A 318 35.03 3.97 -7.71
CA GLY A 318 35.04 2.51 -7.81
C GLY A 318 34.50 1.95 -9.13
N THR A 319 34.01 2.82 -10.02
CA THR A 319 33.34 2.41 -11.26
C THR A 319 34.14 2.78 -12.51
N VAL A 320 34.99 3.77 -12.40
CA VAL A 320 35.94 4.24 -13.44
C VAL A 320 37.35 3.82 -13.05
#